data_8e056b9ffef60fd66881d9331600333f
#
_entry.id   8e056b9ffef60fd66881d9331600333f
#
_cell.length_a   1.000
_cell.length_b   1.000
_cell.length_c   1.000
_cell.angle_alpha   90.00
_cell.angle_beta   90.00
_cell.angle_gamma   90.00
#
_symmetry.space_group_name_H-M   'P 1'
#
loop_
_entity.id
_entity.type
_entity.pdbx_description
1 polymer ?
#
loop_
_entity_poly.entity_id
_entity_poly.type
_entity_poly.pdbx_seq_one_letter_code
_entity_poly.pdbx_strand_id
1 'polypeptide(L)'
;MPPVLRYLDEDGELLVTDLPMSDQMALEGYRVMLRGRRFDERSVSLQRQGRMVTLAPGIGQEAATVGAAMAIDARTDWFVPQYRELAGQLWHGYPLRLAFLWHVGHPIAFQVPGDLKMLPFQAAIAGQLPQAVGLAWGLKLKGDPGVVLAIFGDGGTSQGDFHEAANLAGVMKAPIIFLCQNNGWAISTSITQQTASETLAQKAVAYGFPGIQCDGNDLFAVYAAVREAARRAREGKGPTLVEALTYRLGLHTTADDPTRYEPRELHELWVNRDPLRRMRLHLTARGVVDQAALEQIDEEVKDELRVAWEEAQKEPAPDPAFYFGQVHADQSARLKRQLERFEKPGRA
;
A
#
# COMPACT_ATOMS: atom_id res chain seq x y z
N MET A 1 -22.88 7.29 -12.60
CA MET A 1 -21.40 7.41 -12.62
C MET A 1 -20.82 6.80 -13.88
N PRO A 2 -19.58 7.19 -14.30
CA PRO A 2 -18.90 6.47 -15.36
C PRO A 2 -18.71 5.00 -14.97
N PRO A 3 -18.65 4.09 -15.96
CA PRO A 3 -18.42 2.68 -15.70
C PRO A 3 -17.07 2.47 -14.99
N VAL A 4 -16.94 1.36 -14.25
CA VAL A 4 -15.68 0.93 -13.63
C VAL A 4 -14.62 0.75 -14.73
N LEU A 5 -13.48 1.41 -14.60
CA LEU A 5 -12.37 1.28 -15.54
C LEU A 5 -11.76 -0.13 -15.43
N ARG A 6 -11.69 -0.84 -16.57
CA ARG A 6 -11.13 -2.18 -16.68
C ARG A 6 -10.40 -2.34 -18.01
N TYR A 7 -9.33 -3.11 -18.02
CA TYR A 7 -8.55 -3.49 -19.19
C TYR A 7 -8.56 -5.01 -19.41
N LEU A 8 -8.62 -5.76 -18.31
CA LEU A 8 -8.70 -7.22 -18.31
C LEU A 8 -9.98 -7.72 -17.66
N ASP A 9 -10.52 -8.82 -18.17
CA ASP A 9 -11.51 -9.58 -17.43
C ASP A 9 -10.85 -10.48 -16.34
N GLU A 10 -11.64 -11.28 -15.66
CA GLU A 10 -11.20 -12.15 -14.57
C GLU A 10 -10.24 -13.27 -15.04
N ASP A 11 -10.28 -13.64 -16.30
CA ASP A 11 -9.44 -14.68 -16.93
C ASP A 11 -8.22 -14.10 -17.66
N GLY A 12 -8.00 -12.79 -17.57
CA GLY A 12 -6.85 -12.10 -18.15
C GLY A 12 -7.01 -11.77 -19.64
N GLU A 13 -8.21 -11.92 -20.18
CA GLU A 13 -8.53 -11.54 -21.54
C GLU A 13 -8.70 -10.03 -21.68
N LEU A 14 -8.28 -9.49 -22.83
CA LEU A 14 -8.34 -8.06 -23.09
C LEU A 14 -9.78 -7.58 -23.35
N LEU A 15 -10.20 -6.58 -22.59
CA LEU A 15 -11.47 -5.85 -22.81
C LEU A 15 -11.29 -4.63 -23.74
N VAL A 16 -10.05 -4.25 -24.03
CA VAL A 16 -9.67 -3.06 -24.82
C VAL A 16 -8.51 -3.41 -25.76
N THR A 17 -8.32 -2.63 -26.81
CA THR A 17 -7.23 -2.85 -27.78
C THR A 17 -5.90 -2.24 -27.35
N ASP A 18 -5.94 -1.08 -26.66
CA ASP A 18 -4.75 -0.31 -26.32
C ASP A 18 -4.43 -0.43 -24.84
N LEU A 19 -3.29 -1.05 -24.53
CA LEU A 19 -2.82 -1.18 -23.14
C LEU A 19 -2.07 0.08 -22.69
N PRO A 20 -2.17 0.46 -21.41
CA PRO A 20 -1.56 1.67 -20.89
C PRO A 20 -0.05 1.54 -20.62
N MET A 21 0.49 0.33 -20.70
CA MET A 21 1.92 0.02 -20.51
C MET A 21 2.36 -1.13 -21.42
N SER A 22 3.68 -1.29 -21.57
CA SER A 22 4.27 -2.40 -22.35
C SER A 22 4.18 -3.73 -21.61
N ASP A 23 4.30 -4.84 -22.36
CA ASP A 23 4.36 -6.19 -21.80
C ASP A 23 5.52 -6.36 -20.82
N GLN A 24 6.67 -5.72 -21.09
CA GLN A 24 7.82 -5.74 -20.18
C GLN A 24 7.50 -5.06 -18.83
N MET A 25 6.86 -3.91 -18.85
CA MET A 25 6.41 -3.25 -17.61
C MET A 25 5.38 -4.10 -16.85
N ALA A 26 4.47 -4.75 -17.56
CA ALA A 26 3.47 -5.63 -16.97
C ALA A 26 4.12 -6.85 -16.29
N LEU A 27 5.17 -7.43 -16.90
CA LEU A 27 5.95 -8.52 -16.32
C LEU A 27 6.71 -8.07 -15.06
N GLU A 28 7.31 -6.90 -15.08
CA GLU A 28 7.96 -6.31 -13.90
C GLU A 28 6.95 -6.07 -12.77
N GLY A 29 5.77 -5.53 -13.10
CA GLY A 29 4.66 -5.38 -12.17
C GLY A 29 4.22 -6.70 -11.56
N TYR A 30 4.07 -7.75 -12.38
CA TYR A 30 3.77 -9.11 -11.92
C TYR A 30 4.83 -9.62 -10.92
N ARG A 31 6.12 -9.44 -11.24
CA ARG A 31 7.23 -9.87 -10.37
C ARG A 31 7.16 -9.18 -9.00
N VAL A 32 6.85 -7.88 -8.97
CA VAL A 32 6.73 -7.14 -7.70
C VAL A 32 5.46 -7.52 -6.92
N MET A 33 4.34 -7.75 -7.61
CA MET A 33 3.14 -8.30 -6.98
C MET A 33 3.44 -9.66 -6.32
N LEU A 34 4.14 -10.56 -7.04
CA LEU A 34 4.55 -11.86 -6.52
C LEU A 34 5.48 -11.73 -5.32
N ARG A 35 6.43 -10.78 -5.35
CA ARG A 35 7.32 -10.48 -4.22
C ARG A 35 6.53 -10.06 -2.98
N GLY A 36 5.53 -9.20 -3.13
CA GLY A 36 4.61 -8.83 -2.03
C GLY A 36 3.84 -10.03 -1.47
N ARG A 37 3.26 -10.86 -2.36
CA ARG A 37 2.55 -12.08 -1.97
C ARG A 37 3.44 -13.04 -1.19
N ARG A 38 4.62 -13.35 -1.69
CA ARG A 38 5.55 -14.28 -1.04
C ARG A 38 6.10 -13.73 0.28
N PHE A 39 6.29 -12.39 0.36
CA PHE A 39 6.64 -11.74 1.63
C PHE A 39 5.55 -11.97 2.69
N ASP A 40 4.29 -11.72 2.34
CA ASP A 40 3.16 -11.88 3.25
C ASP A 40 3.00 -13.34 3.72
N GLU A 41 3.05 -14.31 2.79
CA GLU A 41 2.97 -15.74 3.10
C GLU A 41 4.10 -16.17 4.05
N ARG A 42 5.34 -15.73 3.78
CA ARG A 42 6.50 -15.98 4.64
C ARG A 42 6.35 -15.33 6.01
N SER A 43 5.91 -14.07 6.04
CA SER A 43 5.76 -13.30 7.27
C SER A 43 4.66 -13.88 8.18
N VAL A 44 3.53 -14.33 7.61
CA VAL A 44 2.50 -15.07 8.35
C VAL A 44 3.06 -16.35 8.95
N SER A 45 3.87 -17.09 8.19
CA SER A 45 4.54 -18.30 8.70
C SER A 45 5.51 -17.99 9.85
N LEU A 46 6.33 -16.95 9.71
CA LEU A 46 7.27 -16.50 10.75
C LEU A 46 6.56 -15.99 12.00
N GLN A 47 5.43 -15.30 11.84
CA GLN A 47 4.60 -14.84 12.95
C GLN A 47 4.02 -16.04 13.73
N ARG A 48 3.50 -17.04 13.05
CA ARG A 48 3.02 -18.29 13.69
C ARG A 48 4.11 -19.05 14.47
N GLN A 49 5.36 -18.87 14.08
CA GLN A 49 6.53 -19.39 14.81
C GLN A 49 6.98 -18.48 15.96
N GLY A 50 6.29 -17.36 16.24
CA GLY A 50 6.65 -16.40 17.27
C GLY A 50 7.88 -15.52 16.92
N ARG A 51 8.30 -15.50 15.65
CA ARG A 51 9.49 -14.76 15.16
C ARG A 51 9.18 -13.37 14.64
N MET A 52 7.91 -13.04 14.49
CA MET A 52 7.41 -11.73 14.08
C MET A 52 6.21 -11.30 14.93
N VAL A 53 5.95 -10.02 15.00
CA VAL A 53 4.74 -9.45 15.63
C VAL A 53 3.53 -9.64 14.70
N THR A 54 2.35 -9.30 15.19
CA THR A 54 1.12 -9.28 14.38
C THR A 54 1.30 -8.40 13.14
N LEU A 55 0.87 -8.91 12.00
CA LEU A 55 0.94 -8.21 10.72
C LEU A 55 -0.40 -8.25 9.98
N ALA A 56 -0.56 -7.35 9.05
CA ALA A 56 -1.74 -7.20 8.20
C ALA A 56 -1.35 -7.46 6.73
N PRO A 57 -1.49 -8.70 6.22
CA PRO A 57 -1.08 -9.05 4.86
C PRO A 57 -1.91 -8.32 3.79
N GLY A 58 -1.27 -7.95 2.69
CA GLY A 58 -1.90 -7.32 1.53
C GLY A 58 -2.43 -8.31 0.48
N ILE A 59 -2.53 -9.59 0.82
CA ILE A 59 -2.91 -10.68 -0.09
C ILE A 59 -4.24 -10.38 -0.79
N GLY A 60 -4.21 -10.37 -2.12
CA GLY A 60 -5.35 -10.06 -3.00
C GLY A 60 -5.43 -8.60 -3.44
N GLN A 61 -4.61 -7.70 -2.89
CA GLN A 61 -4.63 -6.25 -3.18
C GLN A 61 -3.35 -5.76 -3.87
N GLU A 62 -2.50 -6.66 -4.32
CA GLU A 62 -1.17 -6.34 -4.85
C GLU A 62 -1.26 -5.46 -6.11
N ALA A 63 -2.23 -5.73 -7.01
CA ALA A 63 -2.39 -4.93 -8.23
C ALA A 63 -2.79 -3.48 -7.94
N ALA A 64 -3.61 -3.26 -6.90
CA ALA A 64 -4.00 -1.90 -6.49
C ALA A 64 -2.78 -1.08 -6.05
N THR A 65 -1.88 -1.68 -5.27
CA THR A 65 -0.72 -0.96 -4.72
C THR A 65 0.43 -0.85 -5.73
N VAL A 66 0.72 -1.92 -6.48
CA VAL A 66 1.79 -1.93 -7.49
C VAL A 66 1.40 -1.07 -8.69
N GLY A 67 0.19 -1.21 -9.23
CA GLY A 67 -0.28 -0.40 -10.35
C GLY A 67 -0.25 1.11 -10.03
N ALA A 68 -0.59 1.47 -8.80
CA ALA A 68 -0.51 2.85 -8.35
C ALA A 68 0.94 3.35 -8.22
N ALA A 69 1.82 2.55 -7.63
CA ALA A 69 3.24 2.90 -7.49
C ALA A 69 3.95 3.01 -8.85
N MET A 70 3.60 2.14 -9.82
CA MET A 70 4.12 2.20 -11.19
C MET A 70 3.71 3.47 -11.94
N ALA A 71 2.61 4.11 -11.56
CA ALA A 71 2.08 5.30 -12.23
C ALA A 71 2.73 6.62 -11.78
N ILE A 72 3.59 6.59 -10.76
CA ILE A 72 4.34 7.72 -10.23
C ILE A 72 5.85 7.50 -10.37
N ASP A 73 6.63 8.60 -10.32
CA ASP A 73 8.11 8.53 -10.40
C ASP A 73 8.71 8.60 -8.98
N ALA A 74 9.30 7.52 -8.50
CA ALA A 74 9.90 7.42 -7.18
C ALA A 74 11.00 8.47 -6.89
N ARG A 75 11.57 9.10 -7.92
CA ARG A 75 12.59 10.16 -7.77
C ARG A 75 11.99 11.52 -7.45
N THR A 76 10.76 11.78 -7.89
CA THR A 76 10.09 13.09 -7.77
C THR A 76 8.84 13.06 -6.92
N ASP A 77 8.11 11.96 -6.92
CA ASP A 77 6.80 11.83 -6.31
C ASP A 77 6.87 11.13 -4.95
N TRP A 78 5.96 11.49 -4.07
CA TRP A 78 5.90 10.93 -2.73
C TRP A 78 4.88 9.81 -2.61
N PHE A 79 5.31 8.70 -1.99
CA PHE A 79 4.46 7.59 -1.62
C PHE A 79 4.10 7.69 -0.13
N VAL A 80 2.81 7.75 0.19
CA VAL A 80 2.32 7.84 1.58
C VAL A 80 1.47 6.61 1.89
N PRO A 81 2.06 5.58 2.51
CA PRO A 81 1.38 4.33 2.81
C PRO A 81 0.54 4.43 4.08
N GLN A 82 -0.31 3.45 4.29
CA GLN A 82 -0.85 3.10 5.58
C GLN A 82 -0.06 1.91 6.17
N TYR A 83 -0.50 0.66 6.02
CA TYR A 83 0.21 -0.52 6.56
C TYR A 83 0.07 -1.77 5.69
N ARG A 84 -0.67 -1.73 4.57
CA ARG A 84 -0.98 -2.90 3.72
C ARG A 84 -0.37 -2.80 2.32
N GLU A 85 0.41 -1.80 2.06
CA GLU A 85 0.87 -1.39 0.73
C GLU A 85 2.28 -1.87 0.40
N LEU A 86 2.78 -2.92 1.09
CA LEU A 86 4.17 -3.33 0.93
C LEU A 86 4.57 -3.59 -0.52
N ALA A 87 3.73 -4.25 -1.32
CA ALA A 87 4.06 -4.50 -2.72
C ALA A 87 4.32 -3.19 -3.51
N GLY A 88 3.48 -2.16 -3.30
CA GLY A 88 3.70 -0.84 -3.89
C GLY A 88 4.94 -0.12 -3.34
N GLN A 89 5.22 -0.26 -2.04
CA GLN A 89 6.44 0.29 -1.42
C GLN A 89 7.71 -0.34 -1.97
N LEU A 90 7.70 -1.67 -2.23
CA LEU A 90 8.82 -2.37 -2.87
C LEU A 90 9.09 -1.84 -4.28
N TRP A 91 8.03 -1.57 -5.07
CA TRP A 91 8.18 -0.90 -6.35
C TRP A 91 8.78 0.50 -6.21
N HIS A 92 8.33 1.25 -5.22
CA HIS A 92 8.82 2.61 -4.95
C HIS A 92 10.27 2.66 -4.42
N GLY A 93 10.85 1.50 -4.06
CA GLY A 93 12.25 1.36 -3.66
C GLY A 93 12.48 1.05 -2.17
N TYR A 94 11.42 0.76 -1.39
CA TYR A 94 11.57 0.41 0.02
C TYR A 94 12.30 -0.95 0.16
N PRO A 95 13.38 -1.03 0.96
CA PRO A 95 14.17 -2.25 1.05
C PRO A 95 13.46 -3.40 1.77
N LEU A 96 13.48 -4.61 1.19
CA LEU A 96 12.91 -5.83 1.79
C LEU A 96 13.44 -6.10 3.21
N ARG A 97 14.73 -5.86 3.45
CA ARG A 97 15.33 -6.01 4.79
C ARG A 97 14.61 -5.13 5.83
N LEU A 98 14.30 -3.87 5.50
CA LEU A 98 13.59 -2.96 6.39
C LEU A 98 12.13 -3.40 6.59
N ALA A 99 11.48 -3.97 5.56
CA ALA A 99 10.15 -4.55 5.69
C ALA A 99 10.13 -5.69 6.73
N PHE A 100 11.12 -6.57 6.73
CA PHE A 100 11.26 -7.61 7.76
C PHE A 100 11.54 -7.02 9.14
N LEU A 101 12.42 -6.03 9.23
CA LEU A 101 12.73 -5.35 10.50
C LEU A 101 11.53 -4.61 11.09
N TRP A 102 10.65 -4.05 10.24
CA TRP A 102 9.36 -3.50 10.68
C TRP A 102 8.55 -4.55 11.44
N HIS A 103 8.40 -5.74 10.87
CA HIS A 103 7.59 -6.82 11.43
C HIS A 103 8.23 -7.56 12.61
N VAL A 104 9.49 -7.30 12.92
CA VAL A 104 10.10 -7.70 14.21
C VAL A 104 10.12 -6.57 15.22
N GLY A 105 9.59 -5.39 14.86
CA GLY A 105 9.53 -4.22 15.76
C GLY A 105 10.85 -3.50 15.94
N HIS A 106 11.80 -3.66 15.00
CA HIS A 106 13.10 -3.00 15.09
C HIS A 106 13.00 -1.52 14.68
N PRO A 107 13.48 -0.57 15.51
CA PRO A 107 13.26 0.87 15.29
C PRO A 107 13.90 1.43 14.02
N ILE A 108 14.96 0.82 13.49
CA ILE A 108 15.59 1.26 12.24
C ILE A 108 14.63 1.19 11.05
N ALA A 109 13.63 0.31 11.10
CA ALA A 109 12.64 0.18 10.04
C ALA A 109 11.65 1.36 9.97
N PHE A 110 11.56 2.18 11.02
CA PHE A 110 10.78 3.43 11.00
C PHE A 110 11.53 4.58 10.33
N GLN A 111 12.82 4.40 10.08
CA GLN A 111 13.65 5.35 9.36
C GLN A 111 13.60 5.01 7.87
N VAL A 112 12.74 5.72 7.15
CA VAL A 112 12.74 5.63 5.67
C VAL A 112 14.09 6.14 5.17
N PRO A 113 14.75 5.45 4.19
CA PRO A 113 15.97 5.94 3.58
C PRO A 113 15.82 7.40 3.12
N GLY A 114 16.81 8.25 3.43
CA GLY A 114 16.68 9.71 3.27
C GLY A 114 16.53 10.20 1.83
N ASP A 115 16.90 9.39 0.85
CA ASP A 115 16.74 9.63 -0.59
C ASP A 115 15.40 9.12 -1.14
N LEU A 116 14.69 8.29 -0.38
CA LEU A 116 13.40 7.73 -0.78
C LEU A 116 12.26 8.69 -0.42
N LYS A 117 11.51 9.14 -1.42
CA LYS A 117 10.33 10.00 -1.24
C LYS A 117 9.13 9.20 -0.73
N MET A 118 9.20 8.77 0.51
CA MET A 118 8.16 7.98 1.17
C MET A 118 7.99 8.44 2.62
N LEU A 119 6.74 8.48 3.11
CA LEU A 119 6.48 8.61 4.55
C LEU A 119 6.53 7.23 5.23
N PRO A 120 6.83 7.17 6.53
CA PRO A 120 6.78 5.94 7.29
C PRO A 120 5.37 5.30 7.29
N PHE A 121 5.32 4.00 7.56
CA PHE A 121 4.07 3.28 7.79
C PHE A 121 3.20 3.96 8.86
N GLN A 122 1.90 4.00 8.62
CA GLN A 122 0.93 4.58 9.52
C GLN A 122 -0.12 3.54 9.95
N ALA A 123 -0.15 3.23 11.24
CA ALA A 123 -1.12 2.28 11.79
C ALA A 123 -2.50 2.92 12.05
N ALA A 124 -2.54 4.20 12.44
CA ALA A 124 -3.79 4.92 12.67
C ALA A 124 -4.53 5.14 11.35
N ILE A 125 -5.81 4.70 11.31
CA ILE A 125 -6.60 4.74 10.08
C ILE A 125 -6.83 6.18 9.61
N ALA A 126 -6.47 6.47 8.36
CA ALA A 126 -6.55 7.77 7.69
C ALA A 126 -5.66 8.89 8.28
N GLY A 127 -4.94 8.66 9.38
CA GLY A 127 -4.10 9.68 10.03
C GLY A 127 -2.95 10.21 9.13
N GLN A 128 -2.54 9.46 8.11
CA GLN A 128 -1.56 9.91 7.12
C GLN A 128 -2.14 10.92 6.10
N LEU A 129 -3.45 10.98 5.93
CA LEU A 129 -4.07 11.78 4.87
C LEU A 129 -3.90 13.30 5.07
N PRO A 130 -4.13 13.88 6.26
CA PRO A 130 -3.81 15.28 6.50
C PRO A 130 -2.34 15.61 6.29
N GLN A 131 -1.42 14.70 6.70
CA GLN A 131 0.02 14.85 6.48
C GLN A 131 0.35 14.84 4.97
N ALA A 132 -0.24 13.91 4.21
CA ALA A 132 -0.07 13.83 2.76
C ALA A 132 -0.55 15.10 2.04
N VAL A 133 -1.68 15.68 2.48
CA VAL A 133 -2.20 16.94 1.92
C VAL A 133 -1.26 18.09 2.26
N GLY A 134 -0.75 18.17 3.50
CA GLY A 134 0.23 19.17 3.91
C GLY A 134 1.51 19.09 3.08
N LEU A 135 2.00 17.85 2.84
CA LEU A 135 3.16 17.61 1.97
C LEU A 135 2.90 18.07 0.53
N ALA A 136 1.78 17.66 -0.06
CA ALA A 136 1.40 18.06 -1.42
C ALA A 136 1.26 19.58 -1.57
N TRP A 137 0.63 20.22 -0.59
CA TRP A 137 0.53 21.68 -0.58
C TRP A 137 1.91 22.35 -0.45
N GLY A 138 2.80 21.80 0.38
CA GLY A 138 4.19 22.26 0.50
C GLY A 138 4.97 22.16 -0.83
N LEU A 139 4.82 21.05 -1.58
CA LEU A 139 5.41 20.90 -2.92
C LEU A 139 4.90 22.01 -3.86
N LYS A 140 3.58 22.23 -3.90
CA LYS A 140 2.96 23.28 -4.71
C LYS A 140 3.50 24.68 -4.37
N LEU A 141 3.62 25.02 -3.08
CA LEU A 141 4.14 26.32 -2.65
C LEU A 141 5.60 26.53 -3.03
N LYS A 142 6.38 25.45 -3.11
CA LYS A 142 7.79 25.49 -3.55
C LYS A 142 7.95 25.46 -5.07
N GLY A 143 6.88 25.30 -5.85
CA GLY A 143 6.95 25.10 -7.30
C GLY A 143 7.57 23.76 -7.69
N ASP A 144 7.57 22.77 -6.79
CA ASP A 144 8.05 21.41 -7.06
C ASP A 144 7.01 20.68 -7.92
N PRO A 145 7.40 20.02 -9.04
CA PRO A 145 6.48 19.33 -9.94
C PRO A 145 5.99 17.98 -9.41
N GLY A 146 6.52 17.51 -8.28
CA GLY A 146 6.15 16.24 -7.67
C GLY A 146 4.68 16.18 -7.23
N VAL A 147 4.14 14.98 -7.21
CA VAL A 147 2.81 14.68 -6.67
C VAL A 147 2.89 13.77 -5.46
N VAL A 148 1.81 13.69 -4.69
CA VAL A 148 1.73 12.79 -3.54
C VAL A 148 0.67 11.71 -3.82
N LEU A 149 1.07 10.44 -3.75
CA LEU A 149 0.17 9.30 -3.75
C LEU A 149 -0.08 8.87 -2.30
N ALA A 150 -1.30 9.07 -1.80
CA ALA A 150 -1.71 8.65 -0.48
C ALA A 150 -2.66 7.46 -0.57
N ILE A 151 -2.31 6.33 0.06
CA ILE A 151 -3.07 5.08 -0.02
C ILE A 151 -3.72 4.78 1.33
N PHE A 152 -4.96 4.28 1.29
CA PHE A 152 -5.76 3.92 2.45
C PHE A 152 -6.88 2.94 2.07
N GLY A 153 -7.46 2.25 3.06
CA GLY A 153 -8.59 1.35 2.85
C GLY A 153 -9.94 2.06 2.92
N ASP A 154 -11.01 1.37 2.51
CA ASP A 154 -12.40 1.86 2.55
C ASP A 154 -12.81 2.37 3.94
N GLY A 155 -12.41 1.70 5.01
CA GLY A 155 -12.65 2.14 6.40
C GLY A 155 -12.10 3.52 6.71
N GLY A 156 -11.05 3.96 6.01
CA GLY A 156 -10.50 5.32 6.13
C GLY A 156 -11.50 6.41 5.75
N THR A 157 -12.43 6.12 4.83
CA THR A 157 -13.46 7.10 4.40
C THR A 157 -14.54 7.36 5.46
N SER A 158 -14.52 6.65 6.58
CA SER A 158 -15.39 6.86 7.74
C SER A 158 -14.73 7.69 8.85
N GLN A 159 -13.43 8.04 8.69
CA GLN A 159 -12.67 8.83 9.65
C GLN A 159 -12.75 10.33 9.34
N GLY A 160 -12.78 11.17 10.38
CA GLY A 160 -12.75 12.63 10.26
C GLY A 160 -11.57 13.14 9.44
N ASP A 161 -10.38 12.56 9.68
CA ASP A 161 -9.13 12.88 8.97
C ASP A 161 -9.26 12.81 7.43
N PHE A 162 -10.01 11.83 6.91
CA PHE A 162 -10.28 11.74 5.47
C PHE A 162 -11.08 12.94 4.97
N HIS A 163 -12.15 13.30 5.67
CA HIS A 163 -13.05 14.39 5.26
C HIS A 163 -12.34 15.74 5.32
N GLU A 164 -11.56 15.99 6.37
CA GLU A 164 -10.78 17.21 6.56
C GLU A 164 -9.66 17.31 5.52
N ALA A 165 -8.91 16.22 5.30
CA ALA A 165 -7.86 16.15 4.29
C ALA A 165 -8.42 16.38 2.87
N ALA A 166 -9.51 15.70 2.51
CA ALA A 166 -10.13 15.83 1.20
C ALA A 166 -10.64 17.27 0.95
N ASN A 167 -11.29 17.87 1.95
CA ASN A 167 -11.76 19.26 1.85
C ASN A 167 -10.59 20.24 1.67
N LEU A 168 -9.54 20.13 2.50
CA LEU A 168 -8.35 20.98 2.39
C LEU A 168 -7.66 20.81 1.03
N ALA A 169 -7.51 19.57 0.56
CA ALA A 169 -6.90 19.26 -0.74
C ALA A 169 -7.68 19.92 -1.90
N GLY A 170 -9.00 19.86 -1.87
CA GLY A 170 -9.87 20.51 -2.86
C GLY A 170 -9.70 22.02 -2.87
N VAL A 171 -9.80 22.66 -1.70
CA VAL A 171 -9.65 24.13 -1.55
C VAL A 171 -8.29 24.61 -2.03
N MET A 172 -7.21 23.91 -1.64
CA MET A 172 -5.83 24.27 -2.00
C MET A 172 -5.43 23.82 -3.41
N LYS A 173 -6.25 23.01 -4.08
CA LYS A 173 -5.89 22.31 -5.33
C LYS A 173 -4.52 21.63 -5.17
N ALA A 174 -4.36 20.89 -4.08
CA ALA A 174 -3.12 20.20 -3.75
C ALA A 174 -2.83 19.10 -4.79
N PRO A 175 -1.56 18.89 -5.23
CA PRO A 175 -1.19 17.86 -6.18
C PRO A 175 -1.12 16.48 -5.50
N ILE A 176 -2.28 15.95 -5.10
CA ILE A 176 -2.42 14.67 -4.39
C ILE A 176 -3.36 13.73 -5.10
N ILE A 177 -3.03 12.44 -5.06
CA ILE A 177 -3.87 11.33 -5.49
C ILE A 177 -4.27 10.56 -4.23
N PHE A 178 -5.55 10.49 -3.95
CA PHE A 178 -6.12 9.66 -2.92
C PHE A 178 -6.47 8.30 -3.52
N LEU A 179 -5.71 7.25 -3.21
CA LEU A 179 -6.03 5.88 -3.63
C LEU A 179 -6.74 5.14 -2.49
N CYS A 180 -8.01 4.89 -2.65
CA CYS A 180 -8.81 4.09 -1.74
C CYS A 180 -8.83 2.62 -2.21
N GLN A 181 -8.20 1.72 -1.47
CA GLN A 181 -8.34 0.27 -1.66
C GLN A 181 -9.67 -0.18 -1.06
N ASN A 182 -10.73 -0.16 -1.86
CA ASN A 182 -12.04 -0.63 -1.41
C ASN A 182 -12.08 -2.16 -1.49
N ASN A 183 -11.74 -2.81 -0.38
CA ASN A 183 -11.81 -4.26 -0.24
C ASN A 183 -13.12 -4.76 0.39
N GLY A 184 -14.07 -3.84 0.61
CA GLY A 184 -15.40 -4.14 1.14
C GLY A 184 -15.48 -4.28 2.66
N TRP A 185 -14.36 -4.21 3.38
CA TRP A 185 -14.28 -4.54 4.80
C TRP A 185 -13.38 -3.62 5.61
N ALA A 186 -13.94 -2.92 6.59
CA ALA A 186 -13.18 -2.30 7.67
C ALA A 186 -13.10 -3.31 8.84
N ILE A 187 -12.02 -4.10 8.89
CA ILE A 187 -11.88 -5.29 9.76
C ILE A 187 -13.02 -6.28 9.46
N SER A 188 -14.05 -6.29 10.27
CA SER A 188 -15.26 -7.12 10.16
C SER A 188 -16.52 -6.34 9.78
N THR A 189 -16.43 -5.01 9.60
CA THR A 189 -17.54 -4.14 9.23
C THR A 189 -17.64 -4.04 7.72
N SER A 190 -18.74 -4.51 7.13
CA SER A 190 -18.95 -4.47 5.69
C SER A 190 -19.12 -3.05 5.18
N ILE A 191 -18.81 -2.81 3.89
CA ILE A 191 -18.94 -1.49 3.25
C ILE A 191 -20.37 -0.91 3.38
N THR A 192 -21.40 -1.74 3.35
CA THR A 192 -22.79 -1.32 3.49
C THR A 192 -23.15 -0.83 4.89
N GLN A 193 -22.35 -1.18 5.89
CA GLN A 193 -22.47 -0.68 7.28
C GLN A 193 -21.59 0.57 7.51
N GLN A 194 -20.63 0.84 6.63
CA GLN A 194 -19.72 1.99 6.74
C GLN A 194 -20.29 3.25 6.09
N THR A 195 -21.03 3.12 5.00
CA THR A 195 -21.52 4.27 4.22
C THR A 195 -22.80 3.94 3.47
N ALA A 196 -23.65 4.98 3.32
CA ALA A 196 -24.80 4.95 2.42
C ALA A 196 -24.45 5.43 0.99
N SER A 197 -23.22 5.86 0.75
CA SER A 197 -22.77 6.24 -0.59
C SER A 197 -22.77 5.03 -1.52
N GLU A 198 -23.29 5.17 -2.72
CA GLU A 198 -23.31 4.10 -3.74
C GLU A 198 -21.88 3.67 -4.10
N THR A 199 -20.95 4.63 -4.21
CA THR A 199 -19.51 4.36 -4.35
C THR A 199 -18.71 5.29 -3.45
N LEU A 200 -17.46 4.92 -3.14
CA LEU A 200 -16.59 5.82 -2.40
C LEU A 200 -16.05 6.95 -3.28
N ALA A 201 -15.85 6.68 -4.58
CA ALA A 201 -15.40 7.69 -5.55
C ALA A 201 -16.32 8.92 -5.60
N GLN A 202 -17.65 8.74 -5.41
CA GLN A 202 -18.57 9.88 -5.45
C GLN A 202 -18.40 10.85 -4.27
N LYS A 203 -17.76 10.45 -3.16
CA LYS A 203 -17.46 11.35 -2.04
C LYS A 203 -16.59 12.53 -2.46
N ALA A 204 -15.74 12.35 -3.49
CA ALA A 204 -14.90 13.42 -4.05
C ALA A 204 -15.69 14.64 -4.52
N VAL A 205 -16.91 14.43 -5.00
CA VAL A 205 -17.79 15.52 -5.50
C VAL A 205 -18.09 16.54 -4.41
N ALA A 206 -18.25 16.08 -3.16
CA ALA A 206 -18.50 16.96 -2.01
C ALA A 206 -17.33 17.91 -1.72
N TYR A 207 -16.11 17.58 -2.17
CA TYR A 207 -14.89 18.38 -1.96
C TYR A 207 -14.41 19.09 -3.23
N GLY A 208 -15.22 19.06 -4.32
CA GLY A 208 -14.96 19.82 -5.53
C GLY A 208 -13.89 19.23 -6.46
N PHE A 209 -13.62 17.93 -6.41
CA PHE A 209 -12.69 17.25 -7.30
C PHE A 209 -13.23 15.91 -7.83
N PRO A 210 -12.67 15.33 -8.91
CA PRO A 210 -13.19 14.11 -9.50
C PRO A 210 -12.89 12.87 -8.68
N GLY A 211 -13.82 11.90 -8.73
CA GLY A 211 -13.61 10.52 -8.33
C GLY A 211 -13.59 9.60 -9.55
N ILE A 212 -12.71 8.60 -9.53
CA ILE A 212 -12.59 7.56 -10.56
C ILE A 212 -12.72 6.21 -9.87
N GLN A 213 -13.53 5.31 -10.43
CA GLN A 213 -13.63 3.93 -9.97
C GLN A 213 -12.95 2.99 -10.97
N CYS A 214 -12.07 2.12 -10.48
CA CYS A 214 -11.38 1.12 -11.31
C CYS A 214 -11.39 -0.25 -10.66
N ASP A 215 -11.18 -1.30 -11.45
CA ASP A 215 -10.93 -2.66 -10.95
C ASP A 215 -9.54 -2.70 -10.31
N GLY A 216 -9.50 -2.83 -8.98
CA GLY A 216 -8.27 -2.85 -8.19
C GLY A 216 -7.46 -4.14 -8.32
N ASN A 217 -8.02 -5.18 -8.95
CA ASN A 217 -7.31 -6.42 -9.25
C ASN A 217 -6.82 -6.46 -10.72
N ASP A 218 -7.03 -5.39 -11.46
CA ASP A 218 -6.52 -5.17 -12.80
C ASP A 218 -5.35 -4.14 -12.75
N LEU A 219 -4.13 -4.64 -12.90
CA LEU A 219 -2.91 -3.80 -12.83
C LEU A 219 -2.95 -2.64 -13.83
N PHE A 220 -3.46 -2.89 -15.04
CA PHE A 220 -3.57 -1.87 -16.08
C PHE A 220 -4.57 -0.77 -15.72
N ALA A 221 -5.71 -1.15 -15.16
CA ALA A 221 -6.77 -0.22 -14.78
C ALA A 221 -6.31 0.72 -13.66
N VAL A 222 -5.67 0.17 -12.63
CA VAL A 222 -5.11 0.98 -11.53
C VAL A 222 -4.02 1.91 -12.04
N TYR A 223 -3.07 1.39 -12.82
CA TYR A 223 -2.01 2.22 -13.42
C TYR A 223 -2.58 3.36 -14.25
N ALA A 224 -3.54 3.08 -15.13
CA ALA A 224 -4.15 4.11 -15.99
C ALA A 224 -4.90 5.18 -15.18
N ALA A 225 -5.68 4.77 -14.16
CA ALA A 225 -6.42 5.69 -13.30
C ALA A 225 -5.48 6.61 -12.52
N VAL A 226 -4.44 6.06 -11.90
CA VAL A 226 -3.48 6.84 -11.10
C VAL A 226 -2.59 7.70 -11.99
N ARG A 227 -2.17 7.23 -13.17
CA ARG A 227 -1.42 8.04 -14.15
C ARG A 227 -2.22 9.27 -14.61
N GLU A 228 -3.51 9.11 -14.90
CA GLU A 228 -4.38 10.23 -15.24
C GLU A 228 -4.54 11.20 -14.06
N ALA A 229 -4.72 10.66 -12.85
CA ALA A 229 -4.80 11.48 -11.63
C ALA A 229 -3.50 12.27 -11.40
N ALA A 230 -2.32 11.65 -11.59
CA ALA A 230 -1.01 12.29 -11.47
C ALA A 230 -0.82 13.39 -12.53
N ARG A 231 -1.21 13.12 -13.78
CA ARG A 231 -1.18 14.13 -14.87
C ARG A 231 -2.03 15.35 -14.51
N ARG A 232 -3.26 15.14 -14.04
CA ARG A 232 -4.16 16.22 -13.61
C ARG A 232 -3.57 17.05 -12.47
N ALA A 233 -2.98 16.35 -11.47
CA ALA A 233 -2.35 17.00 -10.33
C ALA A 233 -1.18 17.91 -10.75
N ARG A 234 -0.30 17.41 -11.65
CA ARG A 234 0.82 18.21 -12.21
C ARG A 234 0.36 19.40 -13.05
N GLU A 235 -0.77 19.30 -13.73
CA GLU A 235 -1.39 20.39 -14.47
C GLU A 235 -2.09 21.44 -13.57
N GLY A 236 -1.99 21.30 -12.23
CA GLY A 236 -2.61 22.20 -11.27
C GLY A 236 -4.14 22.07 -11.17
N LYS A 237 -4.71 20.98 -11.71
CA LYS A 237 -6.17 20.71 -11.67
C LYS A 237 -6.63 20.17 -10.31
N GLY A 238 -5.71 20.02 -9.34
CA GLY A 238 -5.99 19.61 -7.99
C GLY A 238 -6.09 18.08 -7.81
N PRO A 239 -6.66 17.63 -6.68
CA PRO A 239 -6.68 16.21 -6.30
C PRO A 239 -7.60 15.35 -7.16
N THR A 240 -7.44 14.03 -7.04
CA THR A 240 -8.36 13.01 -7.57
C THR A 240 -8.48 11.90 -6.54
N LEU A 241 -9.69 11.40 -6.31
CA LEU A 241 -9.95 10.18 -5.55
C LEU A 241 -10.08 9.01 -6.52
N VAL A 242 -9.17 8.04 -6.40
CA VAL A 242 -9.24 6.77 -7.14
C VAL A 242 -9.74 5.70 -6.19
N GLU A 243 -10.90 5.12 -6.49
CA GLU A 243 -11.44 3.97 -5.78
C GLU A 243 -11.08 2.71 -6.56
N ALA A 244 -10.15 1.91 -6.01
CA ALA A 244 -9.75 0.63 -6.54
C ALA A 244 -10.59 -0.47 -5.88
N LEU A 245 -11.52 -1.07 -6.65
CA LEU A 245 -12.35 -2.17 -6.20
C LEU A 245 -11.50 -3.44 -6.12
N THR A 246 -11.28 -3.94 -4.94
CA THR A 246 -10.39 -5.08 -4.68
C THR A 246 -10.98 -5.97 -3.58
N TYR A 247 -10.23 -6.95 -3.12
CA TYR A 247 -10.64 -7.80 -2.02
C TYR A 247 -9.43 -8.30 -1.21
N ARG A 248 -9.64 -8.43 0.10
CA ARG A 248 -8.65 -9.00 1.00
C ARG A 248 -8.80 -10.52 1.03
N LEU A 249 -7.98 -11.24 0.25
CA LEU A 249 -7.98 -12.72 0.23
C LEU A 249 -7.32 -13.33 1.47
N GLY A 250 -6.52 -12.54 2.19
CA GLY A 250 -5.89 -12.95 3.45
C GLY A 250 -6.68 -12.51 4.69
N LEU A 251 -6.13 -12.82 5.86
CA LEU A 251 -6.62 -12.35 7.16
C LEU A 251 -6.55 -10.81 7.25
N HIS A 252 -7.43 -10.19 8.05
CA HIS A 252 -7.25 -8.76 8.35
C HIS A 252 -5.90 -8.51 9.05
N THR A 253 -5.63 -9.28 10.09
CA THR A 253 -4.32 -9.42 10.72
C THR A 253 -4.11 -10.89 11.08
N THR A 254 -2.89 -11.27 11.47
CA THR A 254 -2.59 -12.65 11.90
C THR A 254 -3.34 -13.09 13.17
N ALA A 255 -4.01 -12.16 13.85
CA ALA A 255 -4.88 -12.43 15.01
C ALA A 255 -6.38 -12.50 14.65
N ASP A 256 -6.73 -12.33 13.35
CA ASP A 256 -8.12 -12.32 12.86
C ASP A 256 -8.59 -13.71 12.42
N ASP A 257 -9.92 -13.89 12.47
CA ASP A 257 -10.62 -15.06 11.93
C ASP A 257 -11.76 -14.60 11.02
N PRO A 258 -11.53 -14.48 9.70
CA PRO A 258 -12.52 -13.98 8.76
C PRO A 258 -13.72 -14.92 8.60
N THR A 259 -13.61 -16.19 8.95
CA THR A 259 -14.74 -17.15 8.87
C THR A 259 -15.93 -16.75 9.72
N ARG A 260 -15.74 -15.83 10.67
CA ARG A 260 -16.77 -15.33 11.58
C ARG A 260 -17.67 -14.25 10.97
N TYR A 261 -17.26 -13.61 9.89
CA TYR A 261 -17.98 -12.46 9.30
C TYR A 261 -18.02 -12.45 7.78
N GLU A 262 -17.11 -13.17 7.12
CA GLU A 262 -16.99 -13.19 5.67
C GLU A 262 -17.80 -14.33 5.07
N PRO A 263 -18.74 -14.05 4.12
CA PRO A 263 -19.44 -15.10 3.40
C PRO A 263 -18.47 -15.90 2.50
N ARG A 264 -18.54 -17.23 2.60
CA ARG A 264 -17.67 -18.14 1.84
C ARG A 264 -17.80 -17.96 0.33
N GLU A 265 -19.01 -17.79 -0.16
CA GLU A 265 -19.28 -17.61 -1.59
C GLU A 265 -18.64 -16.32 -2.14
N LEU A 266 -18.60 -15.27 -1.31
CA LEU A 266 -17.94 -14.02 -1.67
C LEU A 266 -16.43 -14.21 -1.75
N HIS A 267 -15.83 -14.91 -0.79
CA HIS A 267 -14.40 -15.24 -0.81
C HIS A 267 -14.03 -16.04 -2.06
N GLU A 268 -14.77 -17.11 -2.35
CA GLU A 268 -14.54 -17.97 -3.53
C GLU A 268 -14.66 -17.18 -4.84
N LEU A 269 -15.60 -16.24 -4.95
CA LEU A 269 -15.72 -15.33 -6.09
C LEU A 269 -14.42 -14.51 -6.29
N TRP A 270 -13.88 -13.96 -5.21
CA TRP A 270 -12.68 -13.12 -5.29
C TRP A 270 -11.39 -13.91 -5.46
N VAL A 271 -11.31 -15.15 -5.02
CA VAL A 271 -10.19 -16.07 -5.33
C VAL A 271 -10.05 -16.22 -6.86
N ASN A 272 -11.15 -16.32 -7.60
CA ASN A 272 -11.12 -16.37 -9.07
C ASN A 272 -10.66 -15.06 -9.72
N ARG A 273 -10.76 -13.95 -8.99
CA ARG A 273 -10.33 -12.61 -9.39
C ARG A 273 -8.95 -12.22 -8.85
N ASP A 274 -8.18 -13.19 -8.35
CA ASP A 274 -6.84 -12.94 -7.81
C ASP A 274 -5.96 -12.20 -8.84
N PRO A 275 -5.34 -11.05 -8.46
CA PRO A 275 -4.59 -10.22 -9.38
C PRO A 275 -3.36 -10.92 -9.97
N LEU A 276 -2.70 -11.80 -9.19
CA LEU A 276 -1.56 -12.58 -9.70
C LEU A 276 -2.01 -13.63 -10.71
N ARG A 277 -3.12 -14.35 -10.42
CA ARG A 277 -3.70 -15.30 -11.36
C ARG A 277 -4.05 -14.59 -12.68
N ARG A 278 -4.76 -13.48 -12.62
CA ARG A 278 -5.18 -12.69 -13.78
C ARG A 278 -4.01 -12.25 -14.64
N MET A 279 -2.99 -11.63 -14.02
CA MET A 279 -1.82 -11.16 -14.75
C MET A 279 -0.99 -12.30 -15.31
N ARG A 280 -0.84 -13.41 -14.61
CA ARG A 280 -0.18 -14.61 -15.10
C ARG A 280 -0.85 -15.15 -16.35
N LEU A 281 -2.18 -15.30 -16.33
CA LEU A 281 -2.95 -15.76 -17.51
C LEU A 281 -2.75 -14.84 -18.70
N HIS A 282 -2.85 -13.53 -18.48
CA HIS A 282 -2.62 -12.51 -19.51
C HIS A 282 -1.23 -12.61 -20.14
N LEU A 283 -0.17 -12.59 -19.33
CA LEU A 283 1.21 -12.65 -19.82
C LEU A 283 1.54 -13.96 -20.56
N THR A 284 0.97 -15.07 -20.10
CA THR A 284 1.13 -16.37 -20.77
C THR A 284 0.39 -16.39 -22.10
N ALA A 285 -0.85 -15.93 -22.17
CA ALA A 285 -1.63 -15.86 -23.41
C ALA A 285 -0.96 -14.99 -24.49
N ARG A 286 -0.27 -13.93 -24.06
CA ARG A 286 0.51 -13.07 -24.96
C ARG A 286 1.89 -13.62 -25.33
N GLY A 287 2.29 -14.77 -24.78
CA GLY A 287 3.61 -15.36 -25.04
C GLY A 287 4.78 -14.57 -24.42
N VAL A 288 4.51 -13.70 -23.44
CA VAL A 288 5.55 -12.93 -22.73
C VAL A 288 6.35 -13.82 -21.77
N VAL A 289 5.66 -14.77 -21.14
CA VAL A 289 6.25 -15.79 -20.27
C VAL A 289 5.66 -17.16 -20.55
N ASP A 290 6.46 -18.19 -20.33
CA ASP A 290 6.01 -19.58 -20.28
C ASP A 290 6.02 -20.09 -18.82
N GLN A 291 5.60 -21.32 -18.63
CA GLN A 291 5.53 -21.94 -17.31
C GLN A 291 6.91 -22.02 -16.63
N ALA A 292 7.96 -22.31 -17.39
CA ALA A 292 9.32 -22.42 -16.87
C ALA A 292 9.85 -21.05 -16.37
N ALA A 293 9.59 -19.99 -17.12
CA ALA A 293 9.93 -18.62 -16.71
C ALA A 293 9.17 -18.19 -15.46
N LEU A 294 7.90 -18.55 -15.32
CA LEU A 294 7.10 -18.27 -14.13
C LEU A 294 7.65 -18.98 -12.88
N GLU A 295 8.03 -20.25 -13.02
CA GLU A 295 8.66 -21.03 -11.94
C GLU A 295 10.03 -20.44 -11.55
N GLN A 296 10.83 -20.03 -12.53
CA GLN A 296 12.10 -19.36 -12.28
C GLN A 296 11.90 -18.03 -11.51
N ILE A 297 10.94 -17.20 -11.92
CA ILE A 297 10.62 -15.93 -11.22
C ILE A 297 10.21 -16.21 -9.77
N ASP A 298 9.42 -17.24 -9.52
CA ASP A 298 8.97 -17.60 -8.16
C ASP A 298 10.14 -18.03 -7.28
N GLU A 299 11.05 -18.84 -7.80
CA GLU A 299 12.25 -19.26 -7.06
C GLU A 299 13.23 -18.09 -6.80
N GLU A 300 13.43 -17.21 -7.77
CA GLU A 300 14.25 -16.00 -7.58
C GLU A 300 13.65 -15.10 -6.48
N VAL A 301 12.34 -14.89 -6.49
CA VAL A 301 11.64 -14.10 -5.47
C VAL A 301 11.76 -14.75 -4.08
N LYS A 302 11.62 -16.06 -3.98
CA LYS A 302 11.81 -16.79 -2.71
C LYS A 302 13.24 -16.64 -2.18
N ASP A 303 14.24 -16.71 -3.06
CA ASP A 303 15.64 -16.52 -2.67
C ASP A 303 15.94 -15.09 -2.24
N GLU A 304 15.45 -14.08 -2.96
CA GLU A 304 15.52 -12.67 -2.54
C GLU A 304 14.96 -12.46 -1.11
N LEU A 305 13.80 -13.05 -0.81
CA LEU A 305 13.18 -12.97 0.51
C LEU A 305 13.97 -13.72 1.58
N ARG A 306 14.56 -14.86 1.23
CA ARG A 306 15.43 -15.62 2.14
C ARG A 306 16.64 -14.79 2.53
N VAL A 307 17.34 -14.23 1.56
CA VAL A 307 18.51 -13.37 1.78
C VAL A 307 18.16 -12.15 2.62
N ALA A 308 17.10 -11.44 2.26
CA ALA A 308 16.67 -10.23 3.00
C ALA A 308 16.29 -10.56 4.47
N TRP A 309 15.68 -11.72 4.71
CA TRP A 309 15.38 -12.17 6.07
C TRP A 309 16.65 -12.51 6.86
N GLU A 310 17.61 -13.22 6.25
CA GLU A 310 18.90 -13.56 6.88
C GLU A 310 19.70 -12.28 7.22
N GLU A 311 19.63 -11.26 6.36
CA GLU A 311 20.24 -9.95 6.64
C GLU A 311 19.52 -9.22 7.77
N ALA A 312 18.18 -9.24 7.80
CA ALA A 312 17.42 -8.63 8.89
C ALA A 312 17.74 -9.28 10.24
N GLN A 313 17.98 -10.58 10.28
CA GLN A 313 18.35 -11.29 11.52
C GLN A 313 19.75 -10.94 12.05
N LYS A 314 20.63 -10.39 11.22
CA LYS A 314 21.97 -9.94 11.63
C LYS A 314 21.95 -8.57 12.30
N GLU A 315 20.82 -7.85 12.19
CA GLU A 315 20.69 -6.54 12.83
C GLU A 315 20.78 -6.70 14.35
N PRO A 316 21.70 -6.01 15.02
CA PRO A 316 21.84 -6.09 16.46
C PRO A 316 20.59 -5.55 17.17
N ALA A 317 20.28 -6.12 18.33
CA ALA A 317 19.19 -5.58 19.16
C ALA A 317 19.41 -4.07 19.40
N PRO A 318 18.37 -3.25 19.28
CA PRO A 318 18.52 -1.81 19.45
C PRO A 318 18.96 -1.44 20.88
N ASP A 319 19.88 -0.50 20.98
CA ASP A 319 20.26 0.08 22.28
C ASP A 319 19.03 0.74 22.92
N PRO A 320 18.70 0.46 24.18
CA PRO A 320 17.66 1.16 24.90
C PRO A 320 17.77 2.68 24.84
N ALA A 321 18.97 3.23 24.86
CA ALA A 321 19.22 4.67 24.72
C ALA A 321 18.66 5.25 23.44
N PHE A 322 18.58 4.47 22.36
CA PHE A 322 17.96 4.89 21.10
C PHE A 322 16.51 5.31 21.29
N TYR A 323 15.69 4.51 21.98
CA TYR A 323 14.26 4.81 22.17
C TYR A 323 14.04 6.07 23.00
N PHE A 324 14.86 6.28 24.03
CA PHE A 324 14.76 7.47 24.86
C PHE A 324 15.28 8.73 24.14
N GLY A 325 16.23 8.58 23.23
CA GLY A 325 16.83 9.67 22.45
C GLY A 325 15.96 10.22 21.33
N GLN A 326 14.94 9.47 20.88
CA GLN A 326 14.09 9.88 19.74
C GLN A 326 12.90 10.76 20.11
N VAL A 327 12.61 10.97 21.40
CA VAL A 327 11.39 11.67 21.83
C VAL A 327 11.50 13.18 21.73
N HIS A 328 12.66 13.76 22.08
CA HIS A 328 12.92 15.19 22.07
C HIS A 328 14.37 15.47 21.65
N ALA A 329 14.62 16.63 21.04
CA ALA A 329 15.98 17.08 20.70
C ALA A 329 16.88 17.11 21.95
N ASP A 330 16.35 17.62 23.06
CA ASP A 330 16.99 17.59 24.37
C ASP A 330 16.22 16.66 25.31
N GLN A 331 16.88 15.64 25.85
CA GLN A 331 16.25 14.72 26.79
C GLN A 331 15.83 15.45 28.07
N SER A 332 14.54 15.36 28.40
CA SER A 332 14.02 15.86 29.68
C SER A 332 14.63 15.09 30.89
N ALA A 333 14.66 15.73 32.05
CA ALA A 333 15.11 15.08 33.30
C ALA A 333 14.30 13.78 33.61
N ARG A 334 13.04 13.72 33.17
CA ARG A 334 12.20 12.51 33.31
C ARG A 334 12.73 11.37 32.46
N LEU A 335 13.01 11.62 31.16
CA LEU A 335 13.52 10.60 30.23
C LEU A 335 14.91 10.10 30.67
N LYS A 336 15.80 10.98 31.11
CA LYS A 336 17.11 10.61 31.69
C LYS A 336 16.96 9.63 32.85
N ARG A 337 16.10 9.95 33.83
CA ARG A 337 15.83 9.05 34.97
C ARG A 337 15.20 7.72 34.54
N GLN A 338 14.37 7.70 33.50
CA GLN A 338 13.79 6.46 32.99
C GLN A 338 14.86 5.57 32.34
N LEU A 339 15.74 6.15 31.52
CA LEU A 339 16.88 5.45 30.93
C LEU A 339 17.81 4.87 32.02
N GLU A 340 18.24 5.69 33.00
CA GLU A 340 19.05 5.24 34.12
C GLU A 340 18.43 4.07 34.91
N ARG A 341 17.09 4.05 35.06
CA ARG A 341 16.38 2.93 35.70
C ARG A 341 16.37 1.69 34.83
N PHE A 342 16.28 1.85 33.51
CA PHE A 342 16.28 0.73 32.57
C PHE A 342 17.65 0.06 32.48
N GLU A 343 18.73 0.86 32.49
CA GLU A 343 20.12 0.36 32.41
C GLU A 343 20.62 -0.29 33.72
N LYS A 344 19.92 -0.12 34.84
CA LYS A 344 20.32 -0.76 36.10
C LYS A 344 20.06 -2.26 36.05
N PRO A 345 21.10 -3.13 36.19
CA PRO A 345 20.93 -4.57 36.22
C PRO A 345 20.05 -4.99 37.41
N GLY A 346 18.99 -5.77 37.13
CA GLY A 346 18.19 -6.45 38.16
C GLY A 346 16.68 -6.17 38.15
N ARG A 347 16.08 -5.72 37.04
CA ARG A 347 14.62 -5.70 36.84
C ARG A 347 14.29 -6.25 35.45
N ALA A 348 14.22 -7.59 35.34
CA ALA A 348 13.40 -8.29 34.36
C ALA A 348 12.03 -8.56 35.00
#